data_27698bf7f5f850f4a0e905a5d9553cbf
#
_entry.id   27698bf7f5f850f4a0e905a5d9553cbf
#
_cell.length_a   1.000
_cell.length_b   1.000
_cell.length_c   1.000
_cell.angle_alpha   90.00
_cell.angle_beta   90.00
_cell.angle_gamma   90.00
#
_symmetry.space_group_name_H-M   'P 1'
#
loop_
_entity.id
_entity.type
_entity.pdbx_description
1 polymer ?
#
loop_
_entity_poly.entity_id
_entity_poly.type
_entity_poly.pdbx_seq_one_letter_code
_entity_poly.pdbx_strand_id
1 'polypeptide(L)'
;MNLVMTLLANNLIPTRYSLLSRLQNWDDQDSWKDFFDTYWRLIYSVALKSGLTEAEAEDVVQETIISVAKNIQKFKRDPKLGSFKGWLRNITRWRIADQLRKRTRAAGKERMLVEAGPQCWEEIPGVGDASSESIWEEEWQSNLLNAAMERIKCRVKEEHYQMFDFYAVRQWPVGKVAQTMGVSAAQVYLAKHRVAGLIKKEVRALEKKWNSIGTGW
;
A
#
# COMPACT_ATOMS: atom_id res chain seq x y z
N MET A 1 38.74 4.05 -1.44
CA MET A 1 37.78 3.37 -0.58
C MET A 1 36.45 4.12 -0.72
N ASN A 2 35.49 3.49 -1.35
CA ASN A 2 34.43 4.11 -2.16
C ASN A 2 33.32 4.86 -1.36
N LEU A 3 33.21 6.16 -1.61
CA LEU A 3 32.08 7.03 -1.14
C LEU A 3 30.71 6.48 -1.56
N VAL A 4 30.65 5.77 -2.68
CA VAL A 4 29.44 5.10 -3.21
C VAL A 4 29.00 3.93 -2.31
N MET A 5 29.91 3.21 -1.67
CA MET A 5 29.56 2.14 -0.73
C MET A 5 29.01 2.68 0.60
N THR A 6 29.45 3.85 1.03
CA THR A 6 28.96 4.50 2.26
C THR A 6 27.56 5.09 2.04
N LEU A 7 27.25 5.62 0.86
CA LEU A 7 25.92 6.10 0.50
C LEU A 7 24.92 4.95 0.29
N LEU A 8 25.37 3.78 -0.18
CA LEU A 8 24.53 2.59 -0.30
C LEU A 8 24.26 1.90 1.04
N ALA A 9 25.14 2.04 2.02
CA ALA A 9 24.96 1.50 3.36
C ALA A 9 23.96 2.33 4.20
N ASN A 10 23.84 3.63 3.92
CA ASN A 10 22.89 4.51 4.63
C ASN A 10 21.47 4.53 4.03
N ASN A 11 21.24 3.93 2.86
CA ASN A 11 19.92 3.73 2.27
C ASN A 11 19.32 2.35 2.55
N LEU A 12 19.62 1.75 3.69
CA LEU A 12 18.77 0.74 4.29
C LEU A 12 17.49 1.46 4.72
N ILE A 13 16.49 1.46 3.83
CA ILE A 13 15.13 1.88 4.18
C ILE A 13 14.79 1.14 5.47
N PRO A 14 14.54 1.84 6.58
CA PRO A 14 14.33 1.23 7.89
C PRO A 14 13.27 0.13 7.73
N THR A 15 13.46 -0.97 8.42
CA THR A 15 12.42 -2.00 8.45
C THR A 15 11.10 -1.32 8.82
N ARG A 16 9.96 -1.71 8.23
CA ARG A 16 8.69 -1.00 8.48
C ARG A 16 8.20 -1.09 9.93
N TYR A 17 8.71 -2.02 10.71
CA TYR A 17 8.61 -1.96 12.18
C TYR A 17 9.28 -0.68 12.70
N SER A 18 10.44 -0.32 12.18
CA SER A 18 11.08 0.95 12.53
C SER A 18 10.32 2.16 11.98
N LEU A 19 9.64 2.05 10.82
CA LEU A 19 8.78 3.11 10.30
C LEU A 19 7.61 3.35 11.25
N LEU A 20 6.81 2.33 11.57
CA LEU A 20 5.71 2.47 12.52
C LEU A 20 6.17 2.91 13.91
N SER A 21 7.41 2.57 14.31
CA SER A 21 8.03 3.06 15.55
C SER A 21 8.34 4.55 15.48
N ARG A 22 8.83 5.00 14.33
CA ARG A 22 9.18 6.39 14.08
C ARG A 22 7.96 7.28 13.87
N LEU A 23 6.86 6.75 13.31
CA LEU A 23 5.59 7.47 13.19
C LEU A 23 4.98 7.92 14.53
N GLN A 24 5.54 7.49 15.66
CA GLN A 24 5.17 8.00 16.97
C GLN A 24 5.73 9.42 17.24
N ASN A 25 6.79 9.78 16.53
CA ASN A 25 7.35 11.11 16.54
C ASN A 25 6.70 11.94 15.42
N TRP A 26 5.90 12.92 15.79
CA TRP A 26 5.24 13.84 14.87
C TRP A 26 6.23 14.68 14.06
N ASP A 27 7.43 14.89 14.58
CA ASP A 27 8.48 15.67 13.93
C ASP A 27 9.28 14.86 12.90
N ASP A 28 9.08 13.52 12.82
CA ASP A 28 9.73 12.66 11.83
C ASP A 28 8.97 12.70 10.49
N GLN A 29 9.10 13.82 9.79
CA GLN A 29 8.46 14.07 8.50
C GLN A 29 8.83 13.03 7.43
N ASP A 30 10.06 12.53 7.44
CA ASP A 30 10.51 11.50 6.49
C ASP A 30 9.73 10.20 6.66
N SER A 31 9.49 9.80 7.91
CA SER A 31 8.70 8.60 8.20
C SER A 31 7.23 8.77 7.84
N TRP A 32 6.66 9.95 8.05
CA TRP A 32 5.30 10.25 7.63
C TRP A 32 5.18 10.30 6.11
N LYS A 33 6.17 10.85 5.42
CA LYS A 33 6.24 10.83 3.97
C LYS A 33 6.33 9.39 3.43
N ASP A 34 7.21 8.55 3.97
CA ASP A 34 7.33 7.14 3.59
C ASP A 34 6.01 6.36 3.80
N PHE A 35 5.32 6.66 4.90
CA PHE A 35 4.02 6.06 5.18
C PHE A 35 2.97 6.51 4.16
N PHE A 36 2.86 7.80 3.91
CA PHE A 36 1.96 8.37 2.91
C PHE A 36 2.24 7.77 1.53
N ASP A 37 3.46 7.88 1.02
CA ASP A 37 3.86 7.39 -0.30
C ASP A 37 3.57 5.90 -0.47
N THR A 38 3.57 5.15 0.64
CA THR A 38 3.30 3.71 0.62
C THR A 38 1.80 3.38 0.56
N TYR A 39 0.94 4.14 1.24
CA TYR A 39 -0.46 3.72 1.48
C TYR A 39 -1.52 4.59 0.86
N TRP A 40 -1.23 5.81 0.46
CA TRP A 40 -2.26 6.70 -0.09
C TRP A 40 -2.97 6.11 -1.31
N ARG A 41 -2.21 5.45 -2.20
CA ARG A 41 -2.78 4.82 -3.40
C ARG A 41 -3.72 3.67 -3.05
N LEU A 42 -3.35 2.85 -2.08
CA LEU A 42 -4.19 1.78 -1.57
C LEU A 42 -5.53 2.34 -1.05
N ILE A 43 -5.45 3.32 -0.16
CA ILE A 43 -6.63 3.94 0.46
C ILE A 43 -7.51 4.59 -0.61
N TYR A 44 -6.92 5.34 -1.53
CA TYR A 44 -7.59 6.01 -2.63
C TYR A 44 -8.31 5.02 -3.57
N SER A 45 -7.61 3.97 -4.03
CA SER A 45 -8.21 2.96 -4.90
C SER A 45 -9.36 2.23 -4.25
N VAL A 46 -9.23 1.85 -2.97
CA VAL A 46 -10.32 1.22 -2.21
C VAL A 46 -11.52 2.15 -2.10
N ALA A 47 -11.29 3.45 -1.83
CA ALA A 47 -12.35 4.44 -1.74
C ALA A 47 -13.10 4.60 -3.07
N LEU A 48 -12.39 4.72 -4.21
CA LEU A 48 -13.00 4.76 -5.54
C LEU A 48 -13.82 3.51 -5.86
N LYS A 49 -13.25 2.33 -5.61
CA LYS A 49 -13.93 1.04 -5.84
C LYS A 49 -15.14 0.85 -4.92
N SER A 50 -15.20 1.57 -3.80
CA SER A 50 -16.37 1.62 -2.93
C SER A 50 -17.44 2.62 -3.40
N GLY A 51 -17.29 3.21 -4.58
CA GLY A 51 -18.29 4.10 -5.21
C GLY A 51 -18.19 5.57 -4.77
N LEU A 52 -17.08 5.99 -4.19
CA LEU A 52 -16.80 7.41 -3.92
C LEU A 52 -16.29 8.13 -5.17
N THR A 53 -16.52 9.43 -5.24
CA THR A 53 -15.91 10.32 -6.25
C THR A 53 -14.44 10.53 -5.92
N GLU A 54 -13.67 11.07 -6.88
CA GLU A 54 -12.25 11.39 -6.69
C GLU A 54 -12.03 12.31 -5.48
N ALA A 55 -12.81 13.40 -5.39
CA ALA A 55 -12.72 14.34 -4.27
C ALA A 55 -13.04 13.68 -2.91
N GLU A 56 -14.07 12.84 -2.84
CA GLU A 56 -14.39 12.09 -1.62
C GLU A 56 -13.33 11.05 -1.28
N ALA A 57 -12.69 10.43 -2.29
CA ALA A 57 -11.59 9.50 -2.07
C ALA A 57 -10.33 10.20 -1.53
N GLU A 58 -10.03 11.41 -2.00
CA GLU A 58 -8.98 12.26 -1.45
C GLU A 58 -9.24 12.62 0.01
N ASP A 59 -10.47 13.00 0.35
CA ASP A 59 -10.89 13.24 1.74
C ASP A 59 -10.70 11.99 2.61
N VAL A 60 -11.06 10.80 2.11
CA VAL A 60 -10.86 9.53 2.82
C VAL A 60 -9.36 9.27 3.06
N VAL A 61 -8.50 9.53 2.07
CA VAL A 61 -7.04 9.42 2.26
C VAL A 61 -6.59 10.33 3.38
N GLN A 62 -6.92 11.60 3.32
CA GLN A 62 -6.51 12.60 4.33
C GLN A 62 -7.00 12.20 5.73
N GLU A 63 -8.28 11.89 5.87
CA GLU A 63 -8.89 11.53 7.16
C GLU A 63 -8.33 10.20 7.71
N THR A 64 -7.99 9.24 6.84
CA THR A 64 -7.35 7.99 7.24
C THR A 64 -5.95 8.24 7.77
N ILE A 65 -5.13 9.04 7.08
CA ILE A 65 -3.78 9.40 7.53
C ILE A 65 -3.82 10.12 8.88
N ILE A 66 -4.73 11.08 9.06
CA ILE A 66 -4.93 11.78 10.35
C ILE A 66 -5.32 10.78 11.44
N SER A 67 -6.20 9.82 11.13
CA SER A 67 -6.64 8.81 12.10
C SER A 67 -5.52 7.85 12.50
N VAL A 68 -4.70 7.44 11.53
CA VAL A 68 -3.48 6.65 11.79
C VAL A 68 -2.56 7.45 12.70
N ALA A 69 -2.30 8.70 12.39
CA ALA A 69 -1.44 9.56 13.16
C ALA A 69 -1.88 9.66 14.63
N LYS A 70 -3.16 9.89 14.87
CA LYS A 70 -3.73 10.01 16.24
C LYS A 70 -3.71 8.70 17.03
N ASN A 71 -3.78 7.55 16.36
CA ASN A 71 -4.01 6.27 17.02
C ASN A 71 -2.86 5.26 16.91
N ILE A 72 -1.79 5.57 16.20
CA ILE A 72 -0.66 4.63 15.99
C ILE A 72 -0.01 4.17 17.30
N GLN A 73 0.01 5.04 18.32
CA GLN A 73 0.52 4.69 19.64
C GLN A 73 -0.36 3.69 20.38
N LYS A 74 -1.69 3.81 20.22
CA LYS A 74 -2.66 2.87 20.80
C LYS A 74 -2.58 1.51 20.11
N PHE A 75 -2.46 1.51 18.79
CA PHE A 75 -2.32 0.29 18.01
C PHE A 75 -1.19 -0.61 18.52
N LYS A 76 -0.02 -0.04 18.83
CA LYS A 76 1.12 -0.80 19.33
C LYS A 76 0.96 -1.35 20.75
N ARG A 77 0.11 -0.74 21.55
CA ARG A 77 -0.09 -1.11 22.95
C ARG A 77 -1.20 -2.15 23.13
N ASP A 78 -2.03 -2.34 22.12
CA ASP A 78 -3.18 -3.24 22.22
C ASP A 78 -3.09 -4.39 21.20
N PRO A 79 -2.66 -5.57 21.65
CA PRO A 79 -2.60 -6.77 20.80
C PRO A 79 -3.96 -7.20 20.23
N LYS A 80 -5.07 -6.76 20.84
CA LYS A 80 -6.44 -7.08 20.36
C LYS A 80 -6.77 -6.39 19.04
N LEU A 81 -6.03 -5.34 18.65
CA LEU A 81 -6.23 -4.64 17.38
C LEU A 81 -5.72 -5.45 16.17
N GLY A 82 -5.10 -6.60 16.39
CA GLY A 82 -4.69 -7.53 15.35
C GLY A 82 -3.53 -7.03 14.48
N SER A 83 -3.50 -7.44 13.21
CA SER A 83 -2.45 -7.03 12.28
C SER A 83 -2.62 -5.57 11.84
N PHE A 84 -1.49 -4.92 11.50
CA PHE A 84 -1.53 -3.56 10.93
C PHE A 84 -2.41 -3.48 9.67
N LYS A 85 -2.36 -4.49 8.81
CA LYS A 85 -3.22 -4.59 7.62
C LYS A 85 -4.70 -4.50 7.98
N GLY A 86 -5.13 -5.30 8.96
CA GLY A 86 -6.51 -5.31 9.44
C GLY A 86 -6.90 -3.99 10.10
N TRP A 87 -6.01 -3.42 10.91
CA TRP A 87 -6.24 -2.15 11.56
C TRP A 87 -6.37 -0.99 10.56
N LEU A 88 -5.46 -0.89 9.57
CA LEU A 88 -5.54 0.13 8.52
C LEU A 88 -6.81 -0.04 7.68
N ARG A 89 -7.18 -1.30 7.34
CA ARG A 89 -8.43 -1.60 6.65
C ARG A 89 -9.63 -1.05 7.40
N ASN A 90 -9.70 -1.32 8.70
CA ASN A 90 -10.84 -0.89 9.53
C ASN A 90 -10.95 0.64 9.56
N ILE A 91 -9.84 1.37 9.72
CA ILE A 91 -9.86 2.83 9.67
C ILE A 91 -10.33 3.33 8.30
N THR A 92 -9.80 2.77 7.21
CA THR A 92 -10.17 3.17 5.85
C THR A 92 -11.66 2.94 5.58
N ARG A 93 -12.18 1.75 5.92
CA ARG A 93 -13.61 1.43 5.79
C ARG A 93 -14.47 2.40 6.58
N TRP A 94 -14.05 2.74 7.76
CA TRP A 94 -14.78 3.69 8.61
C TRP A 94 -14.88 5.07 7.97
N ARG A 95 -13.80 5.56 7.37
CA ARG A 95 -13.80 6.84 6.65
C ARG A 95 -14.63 6.81 5.38
N ILE A 96 -14.61 5.71 4.64
CA ILE A 96 -15.52 5.50 3.49
C ILE A 96 -16.98 5.55 3.94
N ALA A 97 -17.33 4.84 4.99
CA ALA A 97 -18.68 4.87 5.57
C ALA A 97 -19.12 6.28 5.97
N ASP A 98 -18.23 7.06 6.59
CA ASP A 98 -18.51 8.44 6.96
C ASP A 98 -18.81 9.33 5.74
N GLN A 99 -18.07 9.17 4.64
CA GLN A 99 -18.32 9.93 3.39
C GLN A 99 -19.66 9.51 2.76
N LEU A 100 -19.97 8.23 2.73
CA LEU A 100 -21.27 7.76 2.23
C LEU A 100 -22.44 8.29 3.06
N ARG A 101 -22.30 8.33 4.39
CA ARG A 101 -23.31 8.95 5.28
C ARG A 101 -23.48 10.44 5.02
N LYS A 102 -22.37 11.19 4.86
CA LYS A 102 -22.41 12.63 4.52
C LYS A 102 -23.17 12.86 3.22
N ARG A 103 -22.88 12.06 2.18
CA ARG A 103 -23.58 12.11 0.88
C ARG A 103 -25.09 11.86 1.03
N THR A 104 -25.47 10.85 1.80
CA THR A 104 -26.88 10.49 2.04
C THR A 104 -27.62 11.60 2.78
N ARG A 105 -26.99 12.21 3.77
CA ARG A 105 -27.55 13.38 4.49
C ARG A 105 -27.72 14.59 3.57
N ALA A 106 -26.68 14.92 2.78
CA ALA A 106 -26.74 16.03 1.83
C ALA A 106 -27.83 15.84 0.76
N ALA A 107 -28.15 14.58 0.39
CA ALA A 107 -29.22 14.23 -0.54
C ALA A 107 -30.62 14.25 0.08
N GLY A 108 -30.79 14.67 1.35
CA GLY A 108 -32.07 14.73 2.05
C GLY A 108 -32.73 13.37 2.34
N LYS A 109 -31.97 12.27 2.20
CA LYS A 109 -32.43 10.90 2.48
C LYS A 109 -32.21 10.50 3.94
N GLU A 110 -32.43 11.42 4.84
CA GLU A 110 -32.02 11.39 6.26
C GLU A 110 -32.72 10.32 7.12
N ARG A 111 -33.72 9.59 6.61
CA ARG A 111 -34.60 8.76 7.43
C ARG A 111 -34.08 7.38 7.82
N MET A 112 -32.88 6.94 7.38
CA MET A 112 -32.50 5.53 7.55
C MET A 112 -31.18 5.26 8.28
N LEU A 113 -30.43 6.27 8.72
CA LEU A 113 -29.08 6.06 9.28
C LEU A 113 -28.79 6.88 10.56
N VAL A 114 -29.80 7.18 11.37
CA VAL A 114 -29.58 7.80 12.69
C VAL A 114 -29.34 6.69 13.70
N GLU A 115 -28.24 6.78 14.45
CA GLU A 115 -27.84 5.96 15.59
C GLU A 115 -26.94 4.76 15.36
N ALA A 116 -25.89 4.89 14.55
CA ALA A 116 -24.87 3.88 14.55
C ALA A 116 -23.52 4.44 15.04
N GLY A 117 -23.18 4.10 16.29
CA GLY A 117 -21.88 4.35 16.89
C GLY A 117 -20.74 3.60 16.14
N PRO A 118 -19.48 3.67 16.62
CA PRO A 118 -18.31 3.07 15.98
C PRO A 118 -18.41 1.56 15.68
N GLN A 119 -19.40 0.87 16.21
CA GLN A 119 -19.61 -0.57 16.06
C GLN A 119 -20.57 -0.96 14.93
N CYS A 120 -21.25 0.01 14.28
CA CYS A 120 -22.29 -0.23 13.27
C CYS A 120 -21.84 -0.20 11.81
N TRP A 121 -20.58 -0.39 11.52
CA TRP A 121 -20.09 -0.45 10.13
C TRP A 121 -20.50 -1.74 9.39
N GLU A 122 -20.98 -2.76 10.11
CA GLU A 122 -21.58 -3.98 9.55
C GLU A 122 -22.94 -3.73 8.89
N GLU A 123 -23.62 -2.64 9.25
CA GLU A 123 -24.97 -2.33 8.79
C GLU A 123 -25.04 -1.42 7.56
N ILE A 124 -23.90 -0.91 7.07
CA ILE A 124 -23.88 -0.08 5.86
C ILE A 124 -23.80 -0.99 4.64
N PRO A 125 -24.82 -1.03 3.78
CA PRO A 125 -24.79 -1.83 2.56
C PRO A 125 -23.54 -1.51 1.73
N GLY A 126 -22.78 -2.53 1.35
CA GLY A 126 -21.55 -2.40 0.55
C GLY A 126 -20.27 -2.09 1.30
N VAL A 127 -20.30 -1.82 2.61
CA VAL A 127 -19.07 -1.53 3.39
C VAL A 127 -18.64 -2.71 4.26
N GLY A 128 -19.54 -3.61 4.61
CA GLY A 128 -19.31 -4.75 5.49
C GLY A 128 -19.35 -6.12 4.81
N ASP A 129 -19.65 -6.18 3.51
CA ASP A 129 -19.87 -7.42 2.79
C ASP A 129 -18.58 -8.08 2.27
N ALA A 130 -18.71 -9.32 1.77
CA ALA A 130 -17.59 -10.07 1.19
C ALA A 130 -16.94 -9.35 -0.02
N SER A 131 -17.69 -8.47 -0.70
CA SER A 131 -17.18 -7.70 -1.83
C SER A 131 -16.18 -6.63 -1.39
N SER A 132 -16.41 -5.97 -0.26
CA SER A 132 -15.47 -4.98 0.29
C SER A 132 -14.18 -5.61 0.81
N GLU A 133 -14.24 -6.85 1.29
CA GLU A 133 -13.07 -7.62 1.71
C GLU A 133 -12.22 -8.02 0.50
N SER A 134 -12.84 -8.49 -0.59
CA SER A 134 -12.10 -8.84 -1.82
C SER A 134 -11.44 -7.62 -2.45
N ILE A 135 -12.13 -6.47 -2.51
CA ILE A 135 -11.55 -5.20 -3.00
C ILE A 135 -10.31 -4.84 -2.18
N TRP A 136 -10.40 -4.90 -0.84
CA TRP A 136 -9.26 -4.60 0.02
C TRP A 136 -8.09 -5.54 -0.22
N GLU A 137 -8.36 -6.84 -0.33
CA GLU A 137 -7.31 -7.84 -0.53
C GLU A 137 -6.59 -7.64 -1.86
N GLU A 138 -7.34 -7.44 -2.96
CA GLU A 138 -6.79 -7.19 -4.28
C GLU A 138 -5.92 -5.91 -4.30
N GLU A 139 -6.43 -4.81 -3.76
CA GLU A 139 -5.70 -3.55 -3.71
C GLU A 139 -4.47 -3.63 -2.80
N TRP A 140 -4.57 -4.38 -1.70
CA TRP A 140 -3.43 -4.64 -0.83
C TRP A 140 -2.31 -5.38 -1.56
N GLN A 141 -2.64 -6.45 -2.28
CA GLN A 141 -1.67 -7.22 -3.07
C GLN A 141 -1.05 -6.38 -4.20
N SER A 142 -1.88 -5.61 -4.91
CA SER A 142 -1.42 -4.68 -5.93
C SER A 142 -0.47 -3.62 -5.35
N ASN A 143 -0.81 -3.05 -4.21
CA ASN A 143 0.03 -2.08 -3.52
C ASN A 143 1.38 -2.66 -3.08
N LEU A 144 1.39 -3.89 -2.56
CA LEU A 144 2.63 -4.60 -2.21
C LEU A 144 3.52 -4.84 -3.43
N LEU A 145 2.91 -5.26 -4.54
CA LEU A 145 3.63 -5.49 -5.79
C LEU A 145 4.26 -4.19 -6.31
N ASN A 146 3.49 -3.11 -6.38
CA ASN A 146 3.96 -1.81 -6.83
C ASN A 146 5.10 -1.28 -5.93
N ALA A 147 4.94 -1.38 -4.61
CA ALA A 147 5.97 -0.98 -3.66
C ALA A 147 7.27 -1.82 -3.81
N ALA A 148 7.14 -3.13 -4.09
CA ALA A 148 8.27 -3.99 -4.36
C ALA A 148 8.96 -3.64 -5.68
N MET A 149 8.18 -3.35 -6.73
CA MET A 149 8.71 -2.96 -8.05
C MET A 149 9.52 -1.67 -7.96
N GLU A 150 8.99 -0.63 -7.31
CA GLU A 150 9.72 0.65 -7.14
C GLU A 150 11.03 0.46 -6.37
N ARG A 151 11.05 -0.38 -5.33
CA ARG A 151 12.27 -0.67 -4.58
C ARG A 151 13.31 -1.43 -5.40
N ILE A 152 12.86 -2.41 -6.19
CA ILE A 152 13.76 -3.20 -7.01
C ILE A 152 14.30 -2.37 -8.16
N LYS A 153 13.51 -1.45 -8.73
CA LYS A 153 13.94 -0.50 -9.74
C LYS A 153 15.18 0.29 -9.30
N CYS A 154 15.23 0.72 -8.05
CA CYS A 154 16.37 1.46 -7.49
C CYS A 154 17.60 0.56 -7.16
N ARG A 155 17.44 -0.78 -7.14
CA ARG A 155 18.48 -1.73 -6.71
C ARG A 155 19.13 -2.51 -7.85
N VAL A 156 18.49 -2.56 -9.00
CA VAL A 156 19.00 -3.27 -10.17
C VAL A 156 19.57 -2.29 -11.19
N LYS A 157 20.40 -2.81 -12.11
CA LYS A 157 20.85 -2.00 -13.24
C LYS A 157 19.66 -1.57 -14.07
N GLU A 158 19.65 -0.32 -14.49
CA GLU A 158 18.57 0.28 -15.27
C GLU A 158 18.22 -0.55 -16.52
N GLU A 159 19.22 -1.00 -17.27
CA GLU A 159 19.05 -1.84 -18.46
C GLU A 159 18.27 -3.15 -18.16
N HIS A 160 18.59 -3.80 -17.02
CA HIS A 160 17.90 -5.03 -16.62
C HIS A 160 16.45 -4.77 -16.24
N TYR A 161 16.17 -3.62 -15.58
CA TYR A 161 14.82 -3.24 -15.25
C TYR A 161 14.02 -2.86 -16.50
N GLN A 162 14.63 -2.14 -17.44
CA GLN A 162 13.99 -1.79 -18.71
C GLN A 162 13.62 -3.03 -19.54
N MET A 163 14.52 -4.03 -19.63
CA MET A 163 14.22 -5.31 -20.29
C MET A 163 13.03 -6.00 -19.61
N PHE A 164 12.99 -6.01 -18.28
CA PHE A 164 11.87 -6.57 -17.51
C PHE A 164 10.58 -5.78 -17.76
N ASP A 165 10.61 -4.46 -17.71
CA ASP A 165 9.46 -3.59 -17.95
C ASP A 165 8.87 -3.83 -19.34
N PHE A 166 9.69 -3.75 -20.39
CA PHE A 166 9.20 -3.97 -21.75
C PHE A 166 8.63 -5.38 -21.95
N TYR A 167 9.31 -6.41 -21.46
CA TYR A 167 8.92 -7.79 -21.70
C TYR A 167 7.79 -8.26 -20.79
N ALA A 168 7.89 -8.02 -19.47
CA ALA A 168 6.98 -8.59 -18.48
C ALA A 168 5.81 -7.66 -18.13
N VAL A 169 6.03 -6.33 -18.08
CA VAL A 169 4.99 -5.36 -17.71
C VAL A 169 4.22 -4.91 -18.95
N ARG A 170 4.93 -4.44 -19.99
CA ARG A 170 4.29 -3.98 -21.23
C ARG A 170 4.00 -5.09 -22.23
N GLN A 171 4.41 -6.33 -21.91
CA GLN A 171 4.14 -7.53 -22.71
C GLN A 171 4.62 -7.44 -24.19
N TRP A 172 5.74 -6.74 -24.42
CA TRP A 172 6.32 -6.70 -25.75
C TRP A 172 6.88 -8.06 -26.17
N PRO A 173 6.77 -8.44 -27.46
CA PRO A 173 7.43 -9.62 -27.98
C PRO A 173 8.94 -9.58 -27.69
N VAL A 174 9.51 -10.71 -27.28
CA VAL A 174 10.93 -10.79 -26.88
C VAL A 174 11.88 -10.30 -27.99
N GLY A 175 11.55 -10.60 -29.27
CA GLY A 175 12.34 -10.13 -30.42
C GLY A 175 12.37 -8.60 -30.53
N LYS A 176 11.22 -7.94 -30.27
CA LYS A 176 11.14 -6.47 -30.25
C LYS A 176 11.99 -5.88 -29.12
N VAL A 177 11.93 -6.46 -27.92
CA VAL A 177 12.76 -6.00 -26.79
C VAL A 177 14.24 -6.17 -27.10
N ALA A 178 14.64 -7.36 -27.61
CA ALA A 178 16.02 -7.66 -27.98
C ALA A 178 16.57 -6.66 -29.02
N GLN A 179 15.79 -6.38 -30.06
CA GLN A 179 16.13 -5.41 -31.10
C GLN A 179 16.25 -3.97 -30.53
N THR A 180 15.28 -3.54 -29.74
CA THR A 180 15.24 -2.18 -29.17
C THR A 180 16.39 -1.93 -28.21
N MET A 181 16.75 -2.94 -27.41
CA MET A 181 17.81 -2.84 -26.39
C MET A 181 19.22 -3.22 -26.90
N GLY A 182 19.33 -3.73 -28.15
CA GLY A 182 20.60 -4.19 -28.70
C GLY A 182 21.17 -5.42 -28.00
N VAL A 183 20.32 -6.31 -27.49
CA VAL A 183 20.69 -7.49 -26.69
C VAL A 183 20.13 -8.78 -27.30
N SER A 184 20.62 -9.94 -26.85
CA SER A 184 20.03 -11.23 -27.25
C SER A 184 18.73 -11.54 -26.52
N ALA A 185 17.85 -12.36 -27.13
CA ALA A 185 16.63 -12.84 -26.48
C ALA A 185 16.94 -13.59 -25.16
N ALA A 186 18.06 -14.30 -25.09
CA ALA A 186 18.51 -14.98 -23.87
C ALA A 186 18.77 -14.00 -22.73
N GLN A 187 19.37 -12.84 -23.02
CA GLN A 187 19.61 -11.79 -22.03
C GLN A 187 18.31 -11.18 -21.51
N VAL A 188 17.29 -11.00 -22.38
CA VAL A 188 15.95 -10.54 -21.95
C VAL A 188 15.32 -11.53 -20.98
N TYR A 189 15.36 -12.84 -21.28
CA TYR A 189 14.84 -13.87 -20.38
C TYR A 189 15.58 -13.92 -19.05
N LEU A 190 16.91 -13.81 -19.05
CA LEU A 190 17.71 -13.78 -17.83
C LEU A 190 17.37 -12.55 -16.98
N ALA A 191 17.26 -11.38 -17.60
CA ALA A 191 16.86 -10.14 -16.90
C ALA A 191 15.48 -10.29 -16.27
N LYS A 192 14.49 -10.81 -17.03
CA LYS A 192 13.13 -11.09 -16.51
C LYS A 192 13.16 -12.02 -15.31
N HIS A 193 13.87 -13.15 -15.41
CA HIS A 193 13.94 -14.09 -14.28
C HIS A 193 14.60 -13.50 -13.04
N ARG A 194 15.69 -12.76 -13.22
CA ARG A 194 16.41 -12.12 -12.13
C ARG A 194 15.57 -11.06 -11.44
N VAL A 195 14.97 -10.14 -12.19
CA VAL A 195 14.16 -9.05 -11.65
C VAL A 195 12.89 -9.59 -11.01
N ALA A 196 12.18 -10.51 -11.66
CA ALA A 196 10.99 -11.14 -11.09
C ALA A 196 11.29 -11.91 -9.79
N GLY A 197 12.43 -12.59 -9.71
CA GLY A 197 12.90 -13.27 -8.49
C GLY A 197 13.13 -12.30 -7.34
N LEU A 198 13.75 -11.15 -7.62
CA LEU A 198 13.98 -10.10 -6.63
C LEU A 198 12.65 -9.47 -6.17
N ILE A 199 11.72 -9.18 -7.09
CA ILE A 199 10.40 -8.65 -6.76
C ILE A 199 9.64 -9.65 -5.85
N LYS A 200 9.60 -10.94 -6.21
CA LYS A 200 8.96 -11.97 -5.37
C LYS A 200 9.56 -12.04 -3.95
N LYS A 201 10.88 -11.92 -3.85
CA LYS A 201 11.56 -11.89 -2.56
C LYS A 201 11.18 -10.65 -1.75
N GLU A 202 11.09 -9.50 -2.39
CA GLU A 202 10.72 -8.24 -1.75
C GLU A 202 9.23 -8.25 -1.30
N VAL A 203 8.31 -8.75 -2.15
CA VAL A 203 6.89 -8.93 -1.76
C VAL A 203 6.77 -9.80 -0.52
N ARG A 204 7.43 -10.98 -0.49
CA ARG A 204 7.42 -11.85 0.68
C ARG A 204 8.02 -11.19 1.93
N ALA A 205 9.07 -10.40 1.76
CA ALA A 205 9.66 -9.62 2.86
C ALA A 205 8.69 -8.57 3.38
N LEU A 206 7.93 -7.93 2.48
CA LEU A 206 6.87 -7.00 2.85
C LEU A 206 5.73 -7.70 3.59
N GLU A 207 5.23 -8.83 3.10
CA GLU A 207 4.16 -9.62 3.74
C GLU A 207 4.55 -10.13 5.13
N LYS A 208 5.72 -10.78 5.23
CA LYS A 208 6.22 -11.29 6.52
C LYS A 208 6.34 -10.19 7.57
N LYS A 209 6.76 -9.02 7.16
CA LYS A 209 6.90 -7.84 7.99
C LYS A 209 5.58 -7.32 8.56
N TRP A 210 4.48 -7.47 7.79
CA TRP A 210 3.15 -7.05 8.20
C TRP A 210 2.50 -8.05 9.18
N ASN A 211 2.74 -9.35 8.97
CA ASN A 211 2.20 -10.40 9.83
C ASN A 211 2.92 -10.46 11.19
N SER A 212 4.21 -10.08 11.25
CA SER A 212 4.98 -10.11 12.50
C SER A 212 4.65 -8.95 13.47
N ILE A 213 3.94 -7.92 13.04
CA ILE A 213 3.54 -6.81 13.92
C ILE A 213 2.41 -7.24 14.87
N GLY A 214 1.63 -8.27 14.51
CA GLY A 214 0.57 -8.83 15.34
C GLY A 214 0.96 -10.02 16.22
N THR A 215 2.15 -10.59 16.05
CA THR A 215 2.57 -11.84 16.73
C THR A 215 3.85 -11.72 17.56
N GLY A 216 4.38 -10.52 17.71
CA GLY A 216 5.61 -10.29 18.48
C GLY A 216 5.35 -10.16 19.97
N TRP A 217 5.31 -11.28 20.65
CA TRP A 217 5.61 -11.49 22.09
C TRP A 217 6.53 -12.69 22.21
#